data_5247dd3df3e3a91ab4434c91f9033afb
#
_entry.id   5247dd3df3e3a91ab4434c91f9033afb
#
_cell.length_a   1.000
_cell.length_b   1.000
_cell.length_c   1.000
_cell.angle_alpha   90.00
_cell.angle_beta   90.00
_cell.angle_gamma   90.00
#
_symmetry.space_group_name_H-M   'P 1'
#
loop_
_entity.id
_entity.type
_entity.pdbx_description
1 polymer ?
#
loop_
_entity_poly.entity_id
_entity_poly.type
_entity_poly.pdbx_seq_one_letter_code
_entity_poly.pdbx_strand_id
1 'polypeptide(L)'
;MKSSFGRNFLSASLILLLTLILLGSAFQQLTDNYLTDFTFRRLDENADTISRLATSFVTGDGERREFLINLDMASRLSGTDIVICNSEGRVVLCSDSPFSCQHLRLQVNQQYLDKVVQTGYDSATGLVRGLYDDARYLVSMPITNENTGQAVGIVIVSVPTATVSALLDRLANYYLCTALIVVLVFIIISAVFMGRQSRPLQEMARAANAFAHGDLESRVRVEENASEEIQDLTVAFNNMASSLQKSEYRRQEFVANVSHELKTPMTTISGYVDGILDGTIPEAKRDHYLRIVSDETKRLARLVRSMLDISQLQSEEGIPDEKKMNFDMGECAGQVLLTFEKKINDKHLEVSVDMPEHPVYTFANPDSITQVIYNLLDNAIKFCPEGGNLGLTIREGGKKVYVSVSNDGDTIPPEELPLVFDRFHKLDKSRSKNRDGWGLGLYIVKTIVCKHGENISVTSRDGKTEFTFTMPLVN
;
A
#
# COMPACT_ATOMS: atom_id res chain seq x y z
N MET A 1 10.57 -14.22 -15.40
CA MET A 1 10.42 -13.05 -14.51
C MET A 1 8.96 -12.59 -14.52
N LYS A 2 8.11 -13.19 -13.65
CA LYS A 2 6.66 -12.86 -13.59
C LYS A 2 6.33 -11.82 -12.49
N SER A 3 7.31 -11.32 -11.76
CA SER A 3 7.08 -10.31 -10.70
C SER A 3 7.09 -8.91 -11.30
N SER A 4 6.07 -8.11 -11.00
CA SER A 4 5.99 -6.67 -11.35
C SER A 4 7.25 -5.93 -10.90
N PHE A 5 7.82 -6.35 -9.78
CA PHE A 5 9.04 -5.83 -9.19
C PHE A 5 10.27 -6.06 -10.08
N GLY A 6 10.44 -7.25 -10.67
CA GLY A 6 11.54 -7.53 -11.59
C GLY A 6 11.50 -6.67 -12.86
N ARG A 7 10.30 -6.30 -13.32
CA ARG A 7 10.13 -5.37 -14.45
C ARG A 7 10.53 -3.95 -14.07
N ASN A 8 10.14 -3.47 -12.91
CA ASN A 8 10.49 -2.13 -12.43
C ASN A 8 11.99 -1.99 -12.16
N PHE A 9 12.63 -3.02 -11.59
CA PHE A 9 14.08 -3.07 -11.42
C PHE A 9 14.80 -3.02 -12.76
N LEU A 10 14.36 -3.82 -13.73
CA LEU A 10 14.96 -3.86 -15.06
C LEU A 10 14.80 -2.52 -15.78
N SER A 11 13.63 -1.89 -15.70
CA SER A 11 13.38 -0.57 -16.30
C SER A 11 14.24 0.52 -15.64
N ALA A 12 14.34 0.54 -14.32
CA ALA A 12 15.17 1.49 -13.59
C ALA A 12 16.67 1.31 -13.92
N SER A 13 17.14 0.05 -14.00
CA SER A 13 18.52 -0.27 -14.40
C SER A 13 18.80 0.16 -15.85
N LEU A 14 17.84 -0.03 -16.74
CA LEU A 14 17.97 0.39 -18.14
C LEU A 14 18.04 1.92 -18.27
N ILE A 15 17.18 2.63 -17.53
CA ILE A 15 17.18 4.11 -17.49
C ILE A 15 18.52 4.61 -16.93
N LEU A 16 19.00 4.03 -15.82
CA LEU A 16 20.29 4.40 -15.24
C LEU A 16 21.45 4.20 -16.25
N LEU A 17 21.48 3.07 -16.91
CA LEU A 17 22.51 2.74 -17.89
C LEU A 17 22.44 3.71 -19.07
N LEU A 18 21.26 4.00 -19.58
CA LEU A 18 21.06 4.92 -20.70
C LEU A 18 21.45 6.36 -20.33
N THR A 19 21.12 6.82 -19.11
CA THR A 19 21.54 8.14 -18.61
C THR A 19 23.04 8.23 -18.44
N LEU A 20 23.71 7.18 -17.94
CA LEU A 20 25.18 7.14 -17.82
C LEU A 20 25.84 7.18 -19.20
N ILE A 21 25.33 6.45 -20.20
CA ILE A 21 25.86 6.50 -21.58
C ILE A 21 25.71 7.88 -22.17
N LEU A 22 24.55 8.50 -22.07
CA LEU A 22 24.31 9.85 -22.58
C LEU A 22 25.18 10.90 -21.90
N LEU A 23 25.29 10.82 -20.57
CA LEU A 23 26.14 11.73 -19.78
C LEU A 23 27.62 11.54 -20.14
N GLY A 24 28.06 10.30 -20.33
CA GLY A 24 29.43 9.98 -20.72
C GLY A 24 29.79 10.52 -22.11
N SER A 25 28.87 10.34 -23.09
CA SER A 25 29.04 10.86 -24.42
C SER A 25 29.08 12.39 -24.43
N ALA A 26 28.18 13.04 -23.70
CA ALA A 26 28.16 14.49 -23.58
C ALA A 26 29.42 15.00 -22.86
N PHE A 27 29.86 14.35 -21.79
CA PHE A 27 31.09 14.68 -21.06
C PHE A 27 32.30 14.58 -21.97
N GLN A 28 32.43 13.49 -22.73
CA GLN A 28 33.55 13.28 -23.65
C GLN A 28 33.58 14.38 -24.74
N GLN A 29 32.45 14.69 -25.37
CA GLN A 29 32.36 15.68 -26.39
C GLN A 29 32.67 17.11 -25.89
N LEU A 30 32.15 17.47 -24.72
CA LEU A 30 32.41 18.77 -24.09
C LEU A 30 33.88 18.91 -23.71
N THR A 31 34.46 17.83 -23.14
CA THR A 31 35.87 17.83 -22.73
C THR A 31 36.81 17.91 -23.92
N ASP A 32 36.53 17.17 -24.99
CA ASP A 32 37.32 17.23 -26.26
C ASP A 32 37.30 18.63 -26.87
N ASN A 33 36.12 19.21 -26.99
CA ASN A 33 35.98 20.59 -27.51
C ASN A 33 36.70 21.61 -26.62
N TYR A 34 36.54 21.49 -25.29
CA TYR A 34 37.20 22.39 -24.33
C TYR A 34 38.72 22.30 -24.38
N LEU A 35 39.25 21.06 -24.35
CA LEU A 35 40.69 20.84 -24.36
C LEU A 35 41.32 21.30 -25.71
N THR A 36 40.65 21.06 -26.81
CA THR A 36 41.07 21.51 -28.13
C THR A 36 41.10 23.04 -28.19
N ASP A 37 40.03 23.72 -27.80
CA ASP A 37 39.96 25.20 -27.78
C ASP A 37 40.99 25.79 -26.80
N PHE A 38 41.14 25.22 -25.61
CA PHE A 38 42.14 25.62 -24.63
C PHE A 38 43.59 25.48 -25.18
N THR A 39 43.83 24.36 -25.89
CA THR A 39 45.17 24.11 -26.49
C THR A 39 45.46 25.15 -27.56
N PHE A 40 44.50 25.45 -28.46
CA PHE A 40 44.72 26.48 -29.49
C PHE A 40 44.93 27.86 -28.87
N ARG A 41 44.18 28.28 -27.87
CA ARG A 41 44.37 29.57 -27.19
C ARG A 41 45.78 29.69 -26.60
N ARG A 42 46.28 28.63 -25.93
CA ARG A 42 47.62 28.62 -25.38
C ARG A 42 48.72 28.67 -26.44
N LEU A 43 48.53 27.97 -27.57
CA LEU A 43 49.42 28.03 -28.71
C LEU A 43 49.44 29.43 -29.34
N ASP A 44 48.30 30.06 -29.41
CA ASP A 44 48.13 31.41 -29.96
C ASP A 44 48.85 32.46 -29.13
N GLU A 45 48.64 32.47 -27.79
CA GLU A 45 49.35 33.37 -26.87
C GLU A 45 50.87 33.16 -26.92
N ASN A 46 51.32 31.89 -26.99
CA ASN A 46 52.75 31.59 -27.12
C ASN A 46 53.30 32.04 -28.48
N ALA A 47 52.60 31.80 -29.58
CA ALA A 47 53.03 32.19 -30.92
C ALA A 47 53.15 33.71 -31.06
N ASP A 48 52.17 34.45 -30.51
CA ASP A 48 52.22 35.91 -30.47
C ASP A 48 53.43 36.45 -29.68
N THR A 49 53.64 35.87 -28.47
CA THR A 49 54.76 36.24 -27.59
C THR A 49 56.12 35.98 -28.27
N ILE A 50 56.28 34.79 -28.88
CA ILE A 50 57.52 34.41 -29.54
C ILE A 50 57.73 35.20 -30.85
N SER A 51 56.65 35.45 -31.58
CA SER A 51 56.72 36.29 -32.79
C SER A 51 57.25 37.73 -32.49
N ARG A 52 56.70 38.32 -31.40
CA ARG A 52 57.18 39.65 -30.93
C ARG A 52 58.66 39.61 -30.48
N LEU A 53 59.03 38.61 -29.69
CA LEU A 53 60.43 38.45 -29.28
C LEU A 53 61.35 38.20 -30.45
N ALA A 54 60.94 37.42 -31.44
CA ALA A 54 61.68 37.19 -32.67
C ALA A 54 61.81 38.47 -33.53
N THR A 55 60.75 39.26 -33.62
CA THR A 55 60.71 40.53 -34.29
C THR A 55 61.69 41.51 -33.65
N SER A 56 61.73 41.70 -32.37
CA SER A 56 62.68 42.52 -31.61
C SER A 56 64.13 42.09 -31.85
N PHE A 57 64.36 40.77 -31.88
CA PHE A 57 65.71 40.23 -32.16
C PHE A 57 66.16 40.54 -33.59
N VAL A 58 65.28 40.42 -34.58
CA VAL A 58 65.65 40.69 -35.99
C VAL A 58 65.88 42.21 -36.27
N THR A 59 65.21 43.10 -35.49
CA THR A 59 65.40 44.55 -35.59
C THR A 59 66.68 45.07 -34.94
N GLY A 60 67.43 44.19 -34.21
CA GLY A 60 68.73 44.50 -33.63
C GLY A 60 68.73 44.95 -32.15
N ASP A 61 67.58 44.92 -31.50
CA ASP A 61 67.43 45.34 -30.10
C ASP A 61 67.71 44.27 -29.06
N GLY A 62 68.14 43.04 -29.46
CA GLY A 62 68.28 41.90 -28.54
C GLY A 62 69.61 41.14 -28.74
N GLU A 63 70.19 40.68 -27.59
CA GLU A 63 71.32 39.77 -27.66
C GLU A 63 70.85 38.34 -28.02
N ARG A 64 71.53 37.67 -28.94
CA ARG A 64 71.22 36.33 -29.42
C ARG A 64 71.08 35.33 -28.25
N ARG A 65 71.93 35.49 -27.22
CA ARG A 65 71.93 34.62 -26.06
C ARG A 65 70.67 34.78 -25.21
N GLU A 66 70.17 35.95 -25.02
CA GLU A 66 68.96 36.26 -24.28
C GLU A 66 67.71 35.72 -25.01
N PHE A 67 67.67 35.90 -26.30
CA PHE A 67 66.58 35.35 -27.15
C PHE A 67 66.51 33.82 -27.07
N LEU A 68 67.63 33.11 -27.12
CA LEU A 68 67.69 31.66 -27.00
C LEU A 68 67.25 31.15 -25.60
N ILE A 69 67.63 31.88 -24.53
CA ILE A 69 67.20 31.54 -23.16
C ILE A 69 65.68 31.74 -23.03
N ASN A 70 65.14 32.85 -23.55
CA ASN A 70 63.72 33.13 -23.53
C ASN A 70 62.91 32.11 -24.34
N LEU A 71 63.40 31.65 -25.48
CA LEU A 71 62.81 30.63 -26.32
C LEU A 71 62.75 29.26 -25.60
N ASP A 72 63.89 28.82 -24.98
CA ASP A 72 63.93 27.59 -24.22
C ASP A 72 63.00 27.66 -23.00
N MET A 73 63.03 28.79 -22.31
CA MET A 73 62.14 29.01 -21.15
C MET A 73 60.67 28.97 -21.53
N ALA A 74 60.29 29.65 -22.61
CA ALA A 74 58.93 29.66 -23.10
C ALA A 74 58.44 28.28 -23.52
N SER A 75 59.24 27.50 -24.23
CA SER A 75 58.96 26.13 -24.62
C SER A 75 58.75 25.22 -23.37
N ARG A 76 59.67 25.26 -22.42
CA ARG A 76 59.58 24.43 -21.22
C ARG A 76 58.40 24.78 -20.30
N LEU A 77 58.14 26.08 -20.12
CA LEU A 77 57.03 26.51 -19.27
C LEU A 77 55.67 26.23 -19.90
N SER A 78 55.56 26.39 -21.22
CA SER A 78 54.33 26.15 -21.97
C SER A 78 54.12 24.68 -22.36
N GLY A 79 55.20 23.86 -22.34
CA GLY A 79 55.18 22.48 -22.83
C GLY A 79 54.91 22.41 -24.34
N THR A 80 55.33 23.43 -25.09
CA THR A 80 55.12 23.52 -26.55
C THR A 80 56.45 23.48 -27.27
N ASP A 81 56.47 22.87 -28.45
CA ASP A 81 57.60 22.90 -29.35
C ASP A 81 57.56 24.13 -30.22
N ILE A 82 58.63 24.87 -30.24
CA ILE A 82 58.75 26.16 -30.99
C ILE A 82 59.82 25.98 -32.06
N VAL A 83 59.41 26.29 -33.32
CA VAL A 83 60.32 26.27 -34.46
C VAL A 83 60.23 27.62 -35.15
N ILE A 84 61.38 28.19 -35.50
CA ILE A 84 61.46 29.42 -36.24
C ILE A 84 62.10 29.16 -37.64
N CYS A 85 61.44 29.58 -38.69
CA CYS A 85 61.88 29.44 -40.06
C CYS A 85 62.18 30.77 -40.64
N ASN A 86 63.20 30.83 -41.59
CA ASN A 86 63.51 32.01 -42.35
C ASN A 86 62.49 32.17 -43.53
N SER A 87 62.72 33.23 -44.36
CA SER A 87 61.88 33.50 -45.53
C SER A 87 61.94 32.45 -46.63
N GLU A 88 62.94 31.54 -46.59
CA GLU A 88 63.01 30.37 -47.52
C GLU A 88 62.36 29.13 -46.94
N GLY A 89 61.76 29.18 -45.71
CA GLY A 89 61.15 28.07 -45.01
C GLY A 89 62.15 27.14 -44.31
N ARG A 90 63.46 27.48 -44.30
CA ARG A 90 64.43 26.68 -43.58
C ARG A 90 64.33 26.92 -42.06
N VAL A 91 64.39 25.88 -41.27
CA VAL A 91 64.42 25.98 -39.81
C VAL A 91 65.76 26.60 -39.39
N VAL A 92 65.64 27.72 -38.69
CA VAL A 92 66.82 28.47 -38.16
C VAL A 92 67.02 28.20 -36.67
N LEU A 93 65.92 28.03 -35.93
CA LEU A 93 65.94 27.78 -34.49
C LEU A 93 64.86 26.77 -34.14
N CYS A 94 65.17 25.94 -33.11
CA CYS A 94 64.22 24.98 -32.56
C CYS A 94 64.38 24.94 -31.02
N SER A 95 63.29 24.85 -30.29
CA SER A 95 63.30 24.81 -28.83
C SER A 95 63.86 23.53 -28.26
N ASP A 96 63.83 22.39 -29.01
CA ASP A 96 64.35 21.10 -28.51
C ASP A 96 65.85 21.12 -28.21
N SER A 97 66.59 21.71 -29.11
CA SER A 97 68.03 21.94 -28.93
C SER A 97 68.49 23.01 -29.90
N PRO A 98 68.80 24.24 -29.43
CA PRO A 98 69.10 25.38 -30.29
C PRO A 98 70.28 25.18 -31.29
N PHE A 99 71.15 24.19 -31.04
CA PHE A 99 72.35 23.98 -31.84
C PHE A 99 72.48 22.59 -32.48
N SER A 100 71.69 21.61 -32.10
CA SER A 100 71.83 20.22 -32.58
C SER A 100 70.54 19.50 -32.90
N CYS A 101 69.46 20.23 -33.03
CA CYS A 101 68.12 19.67 -33.32
C CYS A 101 68.04 19.09 -34.72
N GLN A 102 67.38 17.94 -34.89
CA GLN A 102 67.17 17.34 -36.21
C GLN A 102 66.33 18.24 -37.11
N HIS A 103 65.47 19.09 -36.58
CA HIS A 103 64.63 20.02 -37.30
C HIS A 103 65.43 21.10 -38.03
N LEU A 104 66.67 21.44 -37.63
CA LEU A 104 67.51 22.45 -38.27
C LEU A 104 67.90 22.06 -39.69
N ARG A 105 67.70 20.86 -40.18
CA ARG A 105 67.97 20.40 -41.55
C ARG A 105 66.69 20.29 -42.37
N LEU A 106 65.56 20.64 -41.81
CA LEU A 106 64.27 20.54 -42.47
C LEU A 106 63.86 21.88 -43.09
N GLN A 107 63.01 21.78 -44.06
CA GLN A 107 62.42 22.92 -44.75
C GLN A 107 60.92 22.79 -44.84
N VAL A 108 60.23 23.81 -44.39
CA VAL A 108 58.76 23.93 -44.52
C VAL A 108 58.37 24.18 -45.93
N ASN A 109 57.22 23.64 -46.38
CA ASN A 109 56.75 23.89 -47.74
C ASN A 109 56.53 25.40 -47.97
N GLN A 110 57.04 25.92 -49.11
CA GLN A 110 56.91 27.32 -49.47
C GLN A 110 55.48 27.81 -49.53
N GLN A 111 54.54 26.97 -50.04
CA GLN A 111 53.13 27.30 -50.05
C GLN A 111 52.50 27.54 -48.68
N TYR A 112 52.98 26.78 -47.64
CA TYR A 112 52.56 27.00 -46.27
C TYR A 112 53.11 28.31 -45.73
N LEU A 113 54.37 28.59 -45.97
CA LEU A 113 55.01 29.81 -45.53
C LEU A 113 54.33 31.05 -46.18
N ASP A 114 54.07 31.04 -47.51
CA ASP A 114 53.39 32.11 -48.22
C ASP A 114 51.97 32.31 -47.64
N LYS A 115 51.25 31.22 -47.32
CA LYS A 115 49.94 31.34 -46.70
C LYS A 115 50.02 32.08 -45.37
N VAL A 116 50.92 31.67 -44.45
CA VAL A 116 51.06 32.28 -43.12
C VAL A 116 51.46 33.77 -43.25
N VAL A 117 52.37 34.09 -44.13
CA VAL A 117 52.78 35.51 -44.41
C VAL A 117 51.64 36.33 -44.92
N GLN A 118 50.83 35.82 -45.87
CA GLN A 118 49.70 36.55 -46.45
C GLN A 118 48.54 36.74 -45.53
N THR A 119 48.22 35.67 -44.67
CA THR A 119 47.08 35.71 -43.77
C THR A 119 47.42 36.34 -42.42
N GLY A 120 48.72 36.46 -42.09
CA GLY A 120 49.18 36.89 -40.76
C GLY A 120 49.04 35.92 -39.66
N TYR A 121 48.37 34.76 -39.88
CA TYR A 121 48.04 33.75 -38.89
C TYR A 121 47.61 32.49 -39.61
N ASP A 122 47.98 31.30 -39.05
CA ASP A 122 47.41 30.01 -39.42
C ASP A 122 47.36 29.10 -38.22
N SER A 123 46.21 28.42 -38.06
CA SER A 123 46.04 27.37 -37.03
C SER A 123 45.51 26.10 -37.70
N ALA A 124 46.12 24.98 -37.36
CA ALA A 124 45.74 23.70 -37.94
C ALA A 124 45.97 22.53 -36.97
N THR A 125 45.26 21.44 -37.23
CA THR A 125 45.52 20.16 -36.59
C THR A 125 45.93 19.17 -37.69
N GLY A 126 47.09 18.54 -37.53
CA GLY A 126 47.54 17.54 -38.48
C GLY A 126 49.07 17.41 -38.55
N LEU A 127 49.49 16.82 -39.67
CA LEU A 127 50.94 16.63 -39.99
C LEU A 127 51.49 17.88 -40.65
N VAL A 128 52.53 18.45 -40.06
CA VAL A 128 53.33 19.48 -40.74
C VAL A 128 54.36 18.80 -41.62
N ARG A 129 53.98 18.57 -42.87
CA ARG A 129 54.82 17.84 -43.82
C ARG A 129 56.23 18.49 -43.90
N GLY A 130 57.24 17.69 -43.55
CA GLY A 130 58.62 18.13 -43.61
C GLY A 130 59.16 18.63 -42.27
N LEU A 131 58.36 18.72 -41.19
CA LEU A 131 58.81 19.15 -39.87
C LEU A 131 58.60 18.08 -38.79
N TYR A 132 57.44 17.44 -38.76
CA TYR A 132 57.08 16.45 -37.76
C TYR A 132 56.44 15.22 -38.42
N ASP A 133 56.69 14.06 -37.85
CA ASP A 133 56.10 12.79 -38.31
C ASP A 133 54.79 12.45 -37.58
N ASP A 134 54.49 13.16 -36.49
CA ASP A 134 53.27 13.02 -35.69
C ASP A 134 52.24 14.12 -35.97
N ALA A 135 50.99 13.82 -35.70
CA ALA A 135 49.93 14.81 -35.78
C ALA A 135 50.03 15.79 -34.59
N ARG A 136 49.86 17.07 -34.90
CA ARG A 136 50.05 18.14 -33.90
C ARG A 136 48.94 19.20 -34.03
N TYR A 137 48.65 19.83 -32.91
CA TYR A 137 48.02 21.13 -32.88
C TYR A 137 49.09 22.17 -33.11
N LEU A 138 48.89 23.07 -34.03
CA LEU A 138 49.94 24.08 -34.36
C LEU A 138 49.28 25.45 -34.63
N VAL A 139 50.03 26.47 -34.29
CA VAL A 139 49.77 27.87 -34.62
C VAL A 139 51.04 28.46 -35.20
N SER A 140 50.86 29.19 -36.30
CA SER A 140 51.94 29.84 -36.99
C SER A 140 51.68 31.33 -37.21
N MET A 141 52.70 32.16 -36.94
CA MET A 141 52.67 33.61 -37.13
C MET A 141 53.88 34.13 -37.87
N PRO A 142 53.76 35.19 -38.69
CA PRO A 142 54.91 35.76 -39.32
C PRO A 142 55.76 36.56 -38.37
N ILE A 143 57.08 36.57 -38.64
CA ILE A 143 58.05 37.45 -37.99
C ILE A 143 58.30 38.61 -38.98
N THR A 144 57.99 39.83 -38.56
CA THR A 144 58.10 41.01 -39.41
C THR A 144 59.29 41.87 -38.96
N ASN A 145 59.94 42.44 -39.89
CA ASN A 145 60.94 43.45 -39.57
C ASN A 145 60.25 44.82 -39.44
N GLU A 146 60.24 45.41 -38.27
CA GLU A 146 59.51 46.67 -37.98
C GLU A 146 59.99 47.85 -38.85
N ASN A 147 61.30 47.86 -39.30
CA ASN A 147 61.84 48.89 -40.09
C ASN A 147 61.43 48.84 -41.60
N THR A 148 61.18 47.64 -42.09
CA THR A 148 60.86 47.42 -43.52
C THR A 148 59.42 46.96 -43.77
N GLY A 149 58.72 46.52 -42.74
CA GLY A 149 57.38 45.96 -42.85
C GLY A 149 57.34 44.60 -43.56
N GLN A 150 58.49 44.02 -43.95
CA GLN A 150 58.57 42.73 -44.63
C GLN A 150 58.66 41.56 -43.68
N ALA A 151 57.98 40.41 -43.98
CA ALA A 151 58.10 39.17 -43.23
C ALA A 151 59.51 38.57 -43.53
N VAL A 152 60.27 38.30 -42.46
CA VAL A 152 61.60 37.69 -42.48
C VAL A 152 61.59 36.19 -42.16
N GLY A 153 60.44 35.69 -41.72
CA GLY A 153 60.26 34.30 -41.41
C GLY A 153 58.91 34.05 -40.76
N ILE A 154 58.75 32.84 -40.19
CA ILE A 154 57.55 32.45 -39.42
C ILE A 154 57.97 31.77 -38.16
N VAL A 155 57.14 31.94 -37.12
CA VAL A 155 57.16 31.13 -35.89
C VAL A 155 56.13 30.03 -36.01
N ILE A 156 56.44 28.80 -35.65
CA ILE A 156 55.53 27.67 -35.57
C ILE A 156 55.59 27.19 -34.13
N VAL A 157 54.49 27.25 -33.38
CA VAL A 157 54.30 26.71 -32.06
C VAL A 157 53.37 25.51 -32.15
N SER A 158 53.80 24.40 -31.58
CA SER A 158 53.01 23.13 -31.73
C SER A 158 53.08 22.29 -30.47
N VAL A 159 52.05 21.39 -30.34
CA VAL A 159 51.97 20.34 -29.31
C VAL A 159 51.48 19.05 -29.94
N PRO A 160 52.04 17.89 -29.62
CA PRO A 160 51.55 16.63 -30.15
C PRO A 160 50.10 16.38 -29.77
N THR A 161 49.28 15.93 -30.70
CA THR A 161 47.87 15.53 -30.41
C THR A 161 47.82 14.42 -29.39
N ALA A 162 48.84 13.54 -29.36
CA ALA A 162 48.97 12.47 -28.39
C ALA A 162 48.99 12.94 -26.93
N THR A 163 49.49 14.15 -26.65
CA THR A 163 49.49 14.75 -25.31
C THR A 163 48.07 15.06 -24.82
N VAL A 164 47.25 15.60 -25.72
CA VAL A 164 45.84 15.94 -25.42
C VAL A 164 44.98 14.67 -25.36
N SER A 165 45.17 13.73 -26.31
CA SER A 165 44.43 12.47 -26.30
C SER A 165 44.73 11.62 -25.05
N ALA A 166 45.99 11.59 -24.58
CA ALA A 166 46.33 10.88 -23.35
C ALA A 166 45.61 11.43 -22.09
N LEU A 167 45.36 12.74 -22.07
CA LEU A 167 44.59 13.37 -21.00
C LEU A 167 43.09 13.02 -21.14
N LEU A 168 42.54 13.03 -22.35
CA LEU A 168 41.17 12.61 -22.62
C LEU A 168 40.93 11.13 -22.19
N ASP A 169 41.85 10.23 -22.52
CA ASP A 169 41.80 8.83 -22.15
C ASP A 169 41.81 8.65 -20.64
N ARG A 170 42.59 9.39 -19.89
CA ARG A 170 42.59 9.36 -18.43
C ARG A 170 41.24 9.83 -17.87
N LEU A 171 40.71 10.93 -18.40
CA LEU A 171 39.40 11.43 -17.96
C LEU A 171 38.28 10.44 -18.28
N ALA A 172 38.30 9.82 -19.46
CA ALA A 172 37.36 8.78 -19.85
C ALA A 172 37.43 7.56 -18.92
N ASN A 173 38.65 7.12 -18.55
CA ASN A 173 38.84 6.03 -17.58
C ASN A 173 38.30 6.37 -16.19
N TYR A 174 38.53 7.59 -15.68
CA TYR A 174 37.96 8.02 -14.41
C TYR A 174 36.42 8.06 -14.47
N TYR A 175 35.86 8.55 -15.58
CA TYR A 175 34.41 8.50 -15.78
C TYR A 175 33.89 7.06 -15.74
N LEU A 176 34.55 6.14 -16.44
CA LEU A 176 34.13 4.73 -16.52
C LEU A 176 34.21 4.02 -15.14
N CYS A 177 35.27 4.29 -14.37
CA CYS A 177 35.40 3.80 -13.01
C CYS A 177 34.28 4.32 -12.09
N THR A 178 34.00 5.63 -12.15
CA THR A 178 32.91 6.22 -11.35
C THR A 178 31.55 5.70 -11.76
N ALA A 179 31.28 5.55 -13.05
CA ALA A 179 30.04 4.96 -13.55
C ALA A 179 29.83 3.52 -13.05
N LEU A 180 30.90 2.71 -13.05
CA LEU A 180 30.84 1.34 -12.54
C LEU A 180 30.54 1.27 -11.03
N ILE A 181 31.14 2.18 -10.24
CA ILE A 181 30.83 2.30 -8.81
C ILE A 181 29.36 2.67 -8.59
N VAL A 182 28.83 3.64 -9.35
CA VAL A 182 27.43 4.07 -9.27
C VAL A 182 26.49 2.91 -9.57
N VAL A 183 26.76 2.13 -10.62
CA VAL A 183 25.96 0.94 -10.97
C VAL A 183 26.01 -0.11 -9.85
N LEU A 184 27.19 -0.37 -9.27
CA LEU A 184 27.35 -1.33 -8.18
C LEU A 184 26.53 -0.90 -6.95
N VAL A 185 26.65 0.37 -6.55
CA VAL A 185 25.88 0.93 -5.42
C VAL A 185 24.38 0.84 -5.68
N PHE A 186 23.93 1.17 -6.89
CA PHE A 186 22.53 1.05 -7.28
C PHE A 186 22.02 -0.40 -7.16
N ILE A 187 22.79 -1.38 -7.60
CA ILE A 187 22.42 -2.81 -7.50
C ILE A 187 22.28 -3.22 -6.03
N ILE A 188 23.22 -2.82 -5.16
CA ILE A 188 23.20 -3.15 -3.73
C ILE A 188 21.97 -2.54 -3.06
N ILE A 189 21.74 -1.24 -3.25
CA ILE A 189 20.58 -0.53 -2.68
C ILE A 189 19.27 -1.17 -3.16
N SER A 190 19.16 -1.42 -4.46
CA SER A 190 17.97 -2.04 -5.04
C SER A 190 17.71 -3.44 -4.53
N ALA A 191 18.77 -4.25 -4.32
CA ALA A 191 18.64 -5.60 -3.77
C ALA A 191 18.11 -5.58 -2.33
N VAL A 192 18.63 -4.67 -1.49
CA VAL A 192 18.16 -4.48 -0.11
C VAL A 192 16.71 -3.99 -0.08
N PHE A 193 16.38 -3.00 -0.88
CA PHE A 193 15.04 -2.44 -0.97
C PHE A 193 14.02 -3.48 -1.48
N MET A 194 14.39 -4.26 -2.50
CA MET A 194 13.57 -5.35 -3.03
C MET A 194 13.27 -6.41 -1.96
N GLY A 195 14.29 -6.81 -1.18
CA GLY A 195 14.12 -7.79 -0.10
C GLY A 195 13.11 -7.33 0.96
N ARG A 196 13.20 -6.05 1.35
CA ARG A 196 12.33 -5.48 2.39
C ARG A 196 10.87 -5.30 1.97
N GLN A 197 10.62 -5.00 0.70
CA GLN A 197 9.27 -4.67 0.23
C GLN A 197 8.54 -5.88 -0.38
N SER A 198 9.24 -6.81 -1.02
CA SER A 198 8.62 -7.97 -1.69
C SER A 198 8.28 -9.12 -0.74
N ARG A 199 9.04 -9.34 0.32
CA ARG A 199 8.80 -10.45 1.26
C ARG A 199 7.47 -10.34 1.98
N PRO A 200 7.14 -9.22 2.63
CA PRO A 200 5.85 -9.07 3.32
C PRO A 200 4.65 -9.25 2.39
N LEU A 201 4.71 -8.71 1.18
CA LEU A 201 3.63 -8.87 0.19
C LEU A 201 3.46 -10.34 -0.25
N GLN A 202 4.55 -11.09 -0.39
CA GLN A 202 4.47 -12.52 -0.70
C GLN A 202 3.91 -13.32 0.47
N GLU A 203 4.24 -12.97 1.71
CA GLU A 203 3.68 -13.59 2.91
C GLU A 203 2.18 -13.32 3.02
N MET A 204 1.75 -12.08 2.77
CA MET A 204 0.34 -11.73 2.69
C MET A 204 -0.40 -12.54 1.62
N ALA A 205 0.17 -12.65 0.41
CA ALA A 205 -0.42 -13.44 -0.66
C ALA A 205 -0.52 -14.93 -0.30
N ARG A 206 0.48 -15.49 0.41
CA ARG A 206 0.43 -16.87 0.91
C ARG A 206 -0.60 -17.04 2.01
N ALA A 207 -0.65 -16.12 2.99
CA ALA A 207 -1.63 -16.14 4.05
C ALA A 207 -3.06 -16.01 3.50
N ALA A 208 -3.29 -15.09 2.55
CA ALA A 208 -4.57 -14.96 1.87
C ALA A 208 -4.98 -16.24 1.12
N ASN A 209 -4.03 -16.89 0.47
CA ASN A 209 -4.27 -18.13 -0.25
C ASN A 209 -4.54 -19.31 0.71
N ALA A 210 -3.81 -19.42 1.82
CA ALA A 210 -4.05 -20.39 2.87
C ALA A 210 -5.45 -20.19 3.49
N PHE A 211 -5.80 -18.94 3.77
CA PHE A 211 -7.12 -18.55 4.27
C PHE A 211 -8.24 -18.95 3.32
N ALA A 212 -8.08 -18.73 2.01
CA ALA A 212 -9.04 -19.12 0.98
C ALA A 212 -9.24 -20.65 0.88
N HIS A 213 -8.23 -21.44 1.30
CA HIS A 213 -8.29 -22.91 1.35
C HIS A 213 -8.72 -23.46 2.71
N GLY A 214 -9.20 -22.60 3.61
CA GLY A 214 -9.80 -22.99 4.88
C GLY A 214 -8.89 -22.90 6.11
N ASP A 215 -7.65 -22.46 5.97
CA ASP A 215 -6.78 -22.16 7.11
C ASP A 215 -7.11 -20.77 7.68
N LEU A 216 -8.14 -20.74 8.51
CA LEU A 216 -8.63 -19.49 9.13
C LEU A 216 -7.74 -18.96 10.26
N GLU A 217 -6.70 -19.70 10.66
CA GLU A 217 -5.76 -19.30 11.70
C GLU A 217 -4.54 -18.58 11.13
N SER A 218 -4.32 -18.68 9.81
CA SER A 218 -3.20 -18.02 9.14
C SER A 218 -3.23 -16.52 9.37
N ARG A 219 -2.09 -15.99 9.84
CA ARG A 219 -1.88 -14.55 10.08
C ARG A 219 -0.53 -14.12 9.52
N VAL A 220 -0.45 -12.86 9.13
CA VAL A 220 0.80 -12.23 8.69
C VAL A 220 1.45 -11.53 9.88
N ARG A 221 2.75 -11.73 10.06
CA ARG A 221 3.50 -11.03 11.11
C ARG A 221 3.74 -9.59 10.69
N VAL A 222 3.54 -8.68 11.64
CA VAL A 222 3.91 -7.27 11.45
C VAL A 222 5.42 -7.16 11.67
N GLU A 223 6.18 -6.87 10.61
CA GLU A 223 7.62 -6.59 10.73
C GLU A 223 7.80 -5.11 11.10
N GLU A 224 8.48 -4.82 12.21
CA GLU A 224 8.75 -3.46 12.70
C GLU A 224 9.55 -2.61 11.70
N ASN A 225 10.34 -3.26 10.85
CA ASN A 225 11.18 -2.60 9.83
C ASN A 225 10.49 -2.46 8.45
N ALA A 226 9.22 -2.85 8.31
CA ALA A 226 8.47 -2.65 7.07
C ALA A 226 8.03 -1.19 6.94
N SER A 227 7.71 -0.75 5.72
CA SER A 227 7.13 0.59 5.53
C SER A 227 5.76 0.70 6.22
N GLU A 228 5.36 1.92 6.58
CA GLU A 228 4.09 2.20 7.27
C GLU A 228 2.90 1.63 6.49
N GLU A 229 2.90 1.74 5.17
CA GLU A 229 1.83 1.22 4.32
C GLU A 229 1.74 -0.32 4.37
N ILE A 230 2.87 -1.01 4.51
CA ILE A 230 2.88 -2.47 4.65
C ILE A 230 2.41 -2.89 6.04
N GLN A 231 2.77 -2.13 7.08
CA GLN A 231 2.28 -2.38 8.44
C GLN A 231 0.77 -2.19 8.51
N ASP A 232 0.24 -1.08 7.97
CA ASP A 232 -1.20 -0.80 7.91
C ASP A 232 -1.95 -1.88 7.13
N LEU A 233 -1.42 -2.29 5.99
CA LEU A 233 -2.02 -3.36 5.19
C LEU A 233 -2.01 -4.70 5.93
N THR A 234 -0.94 -5.00 6.68
CA THR A 234 -0.85 -6.21 7.52
C THR A 234 -1.90 -6.20 8.64
N VAL A 235 -2.05 -5.05 9.32
CA VAL A 235 -3.07 -4.87 10.36
C VAL A 235 -4.48 -5.02 9.78
N ALA A 236 -4.76 -4.37 8.66
CA ALA A 236 -6.05 -4.45 7.97
C ALA A 236 -6.37 -5.89 7.54
N PHE A 237 -5.39 -6.62 6.97
CA PHE A 237 -5.54 -8.03 6.60
C PHE A 237 -5.86 -8.90 7.82
N ASN A 238 -5.10 -8.76 8.92
CA ASN A 238 -5.30 -9.54 10.13
C ASN A 238 -6.66 -9.26 10.78
N ASN A 239 -7.13 -8.00 10.76
CA ASN A 239 -8.46 -7.62 11.24
C ASN A 239 -9.57 -8.26 10.39
N MET A 240 -9.43 -8.22 9.06
CA MET A 240 -10.34 -8.89 8.13
C MET A 240 -10.36 -10.41 8.38
N ALA A 241 -9.19 -11.05 8.48
CA ALA A 241 -9.06 -12.47 8.75
C ALA A 241 -9.71 -12.86 10.08
N SER A 242 -9.54 -12.06 11.14
CA SER A 242 -10.17 -12.27 12.44
C SER A 242 -11.68 -12.13 12.38
N SER A 243 -12.20 -11.17 11.62
CA SER A 243 -13.64 -10.98 11.44
C SER A 243 -14.28 -12.15 10.67
N LEU A 244 -13.63 -12.61 9.60
CA LEU A 244 -14.07 -13.75 8.82
C LEU A 244 -14.01 -15.06 9.63
N GLN A 245 -12.92 -15.28 10.39
CA GLN A 245 -12.78 -16.43 11.28
C GLN A 245 -13.93 -16.49 12.30
N LYS A 246 -14.22 -15.35 12.96
CA LYS A 246 -15.34 -15.24 13.91
C LYS A 246 -16.68 -15.52 13.24
N SER A 247 -16.87 -15.03 12.03
CA SER A 247 -18.11 -15.26 11.25
C SER A 247 -18.28 -16.74 10.92
N GLU A 248 -17.21 -17.40 10.44
CA GLU A 248 -17.25 -18.81 10.08
C GLU A 248 -17.46 -19.70 11.31
N TYR A 249 -16.80 -19.37 12.42
CA TYR A 249 -16.99 -20.11 13.69
C TYR A 249 -18.45 -20.03 14.17
N ARG A 250 -19.05 -18.83 14.11
CA ARG A 250 -20.48 -18.65 14.45
C ARG A 250 -21.40 -19.41 13.49
N ARG A 251 -21.03 -19.51 12.21
CA ARG A 251 -21.79 -20.30 11.23
C ARG A 251 -21.73 -21.80 11.54
N GLN A 252 -20.55 -22.32 11.85
CA GLN A 252 -20.36 -23.72 12.21
C GLN A 252 -21.08 -24.07 13.50
N GLU A 253 -20.97 -23.23 14.53
CA GLU A 253 -21.69 -23.39 15.79
C GLU A 253 -23.21 -23.39 15.58
N PHE A 254 -23.71 -22.48 14.74
CA PHE A 254 -25.13 -22.45 14.37
C PHE A 254 -25.58 -23.77 13.73
N VAL A 255 -24.85 -24.28 12.74
CA VAL A 255 -25.18 -25.55 12.06
C VAL A 255 -25.12 -26.74 13.04
N ALA A 256 -24.12 -26.77 13.92
CA ALA A 256 -24.00 -27.82 14.91
C ALA A 256 -25.18 -27.79 15.91
N ASN A 257 -25.53 -26.61 16.43
CA ASN A 257 -26.66 -26.46 17.37
C ASN A 257 -28.00 -26.79 16.68
N VAL A 258 -28.22 -26.36 15.44
CA VAL A 258 -29.40 -26.74 14.65
C VAL A 258 -29.51 -28.24 14.51
N SER A 259 -28.42 -28.92 14.14
CA SER A 259 -28.40 -30.36 13.95
C SER A 259 -28.72 -31.10 15.25
N HIS A 260 -28.18 -30.62 16.36
CA HIS A 260 -28.44 -31.21 17.67
C HIS A 260 -29.90 -31.03 18.12
N GLU A 261 -30.44 -29.81 17.98
CA GLU A 261 -31.80 -29.48 18.39
C GLU A 261 -32.89 -30.09 17.45
N LEU A 262 -32.54 -30.48 16.20
CA LEU A 262 -33.39 -31.29 15.34
C LEU A 262 -33.33 -32.78 15.63
N LYS A 263 -32.12 -33.31 15.95
CA LYS A 263 -31.92 -34.76 16.17
C LYS A 263 -32.74 -35.28 17.36
N THR A 264 -32.79 -34.52 18.46
CA THR A 264 -33.47 -34.95 19.70
C THR A 264 -34.97 -35.23 19.49
N PRO A 265 -35.79 -34.27 18.97
CA PRO A 265 -37.22 -34.53 18.73
C PRO A 265 -37.46 -35.62 17.68
N MET A 266 -36.64 -35.68 16.63
CA MET A 266 -36.73 -36.71 15.60
C MET A 266 -36.52 -38.12 16.17
N THR A 267 -35.51 -38.29 17.04
CA THR A 267 -35.27 -39.59 17.73
C THR A 267 -36.43 -39.95 18.63
N THR A 268 -37.01 -38.99 19.34
CA THR A 268 -38.16 -39.22 20.22
C THR A 268 -39.40 -39.64 19.42
N ILE A 269 -39.69 -38.93 18.33
CA ILE A 269 -40.81 -39.23 17.42
C ILE A 269 -40.65 -40.64 16.84
N SER A 270 -39.48 -40.95 16.26
CA SER A 270 -39.18 -42.24 15.63
C SER A 270 -39.31 -43.37 16.66
N GLY A 271 -38.67 -43.21 17.83
CA GLY A 271 -38.69 -44.24 18.86
C GLY A 271 -40.11 -44.55 19.38
N TYR A 272 -40.97 -43.53 19.54
CA TYR A 272 -42.35 -43.78 19.96
C TYR A 272 -43.21 -44.37 18.84
N VAL A 273 -43.03 -43.95 17.60
CA VAL A 273 -43.72 -44.51 16.44
C VAL A 273 -43.30 -45.97 16.25
N ASP A 274 -41.99 -46.28 16.28
CA ASP A 274 -41.47 -47.64 16.16
C ASP A 274 -42.00 -48.52 17.29
N GLY A 275 -41.98 -48.04 18.56
CA GLY A 275 -42.49 -48.77 19.70
C GLY A 275 -44.00 -49.00 19.69
N ILE A 276 -44.78 -48.17 19.01
CA ILE A 276 -46.20 -48.40 18.74
C ILE A 276 -46.38 -49.46 17.65
N LEU A 277 -45.56 -49.43 16.60
CA LEU A 277 -45.65 -50.32 15.45
C LEU A 277 -45.20 -51.76 15.79
N ASP A 278 -44.16 -51.92 16.58
CA ASP A 278 -43.63 -53.22 16.99
C ASP A 278 -44.33 -53.83 18.23
N GLY A 279 -45.29 -53.09 18.80
CA GLY A 279 -46.08 -53.56 19.94
C GLY A 279 -45.36 -53.43 21.30
N THR A 280 -44.16 -52.85 21.37
CA THR A 280 -43.43 -52.56 22.61
C THR A 280 -44.23 -51.61 23.52
N ILE A 281 -44.99 -50.69 22.91
CA ILE A 281 -45.92 -49.79 23.62
C ILE A 281 -47.31 -50.45 23.65
N PRO A 282 -47.81 -50.76 24.85
CA PRO A 282 -49.14 -51.40 25.02
C PRO A 282 -50.27 -50.54 24.46
N GLU A 283 -51.29 -51.15 23.89
CA GLU A 283 -52.43 -50.46 23.27
C GLU A 283 -53.14 -49.46 24.20
N ALA A 284 -53.22 -49.72 25.44
CA ALA A 284 -53.79 -48.85 26.50
C ALA A 284 -52.99 -47.52 26.66
N LYS A 285 -51.74 -47.45 26.21
CA LYS A 285 -50.89 -46.27 26.32
C LYS A 285 -50.65 -45.59 24.98
N ARG A 286 -51.16 -46.16 23.86
CA ARG A 286 -50.94 -45.67 22.51
C ARG A 286 -51.32 -44.19 22.37
N ASP A 287 -52.48 -43.78 22.83
CA ASP A 287 -52.98 -42.41 22.76
C ASP A 287 -52.06 -41.41 23.51
N HIS A 288 -51.49 -41.81 24.63
CA HIS A 288 -50.54 -41.00 25.37
C HIS A 288 -49.27 -40.73 24.58
N TYR A 289 -48.68 -41.76 23.99
CA TYR A 289 -47.46 -41.60 23.17
C TYR A 289 -47.72 -40.89 21.85
N LEU A 290 -48.90 -41.08 21.21
CA LEU A 290 -49.29 -40.32 20.03
C LEU A 290 -49.45 -38.80 20.31
N ARG A 291 -49.94 -38.42 21.52
CA ARG A 291 -49.93 -37.02 21.95
C ARG A 291 -48.51 -36.47 22.09
N ILE A 292 -47.58 -37.21 22.66
CA ILE A 292 -46.16 -36.81 22.75
C ILE A 292 -45.58 -36.62 21.34
N VAL A 293 -45.83 -37.56 20.41
CA VAL A 293 -45.39 -37.45 19.03
C VAL A 293 -45.97 -36.19 18.36
N SER A 294 -47.29 -35.92 18.56
CA SER A 294 -47.94 -34.70 18.02
C SER A 294 -47.33 -33.44 18.60
N ASP A 295 -47.07 -33.37 19.88
CA ASP A 295 -46.51 -32.19 20.54
C ASP A 295 -45.06 -31.95 20.11
N GLU A 296 -44.24 -33.04 19.96
CA GLU A 296 -42.87 -32.95 19.48
C GLU A 296 -42.82 -32.52 17.98
N THR A 297 -43.79 -32.97 17.18
CA THR A 297 -43.93 -32.52 15.78
C THR A 297 -44.29 -31.03 15.69
N LYS A 298 -45.23 -30.53 16.50
CA LYS A 298 -45.55 -29.09 16.59
C LYS A 298 -44.35 -28.28 17.06
N ARG A 299 -43.60 -28.82 18.02
CA ARG A 299 -42.35 -28.21 18.51
C ARG A 299 -41.34 -28.10 17.39
N LEU A 300 -41.09 -29.17 16.63
CA LEU A 300 -40.18 -29.18 15.48
C LEU A 300 -40.59 -28.12 14.41
N ALA A 301 -41.90 -28.05 14.11
CA ALA A 301 -42.41 -27.05 13.16
C ALA A 301 -42.14 -25.60 13.62
N ARG A 302 -42.28 -25.33 14.93
CA ARG A 302 -41.91 -24.00 15.50
C ARG A 302 -40.43 -23.70 15.38
N LEU A 303 -39.53 -24.69 15.61
CA LEU A 303 -38.10 -24.55 15.45
C LEU A 303 -37.72 -24.18 14.01
N VAL A 304 -38.26 -24.93 13.02
CA VAL A 304 -38.01 -24.67 11.59
C VAL A 304 -38.48 -23.28 11.20
N ARG A 305 -39.67 -22.85 11.67
CA ARG A 305 -40.18 -21.49 11.41
C ARG A 305 -39.25 -20.43 11.97
N SER A 306 -38.80 -20.58 13.23
CA SER A 306 -37.83 -19.61 13.82
C SER A 306 -36.51 -19.56 13.07
N MET A 307 -36.04 -20.66 12.46
CA MET A 307 -34.86 -20.70 11.63
C MET A 307 -35.05 -19.96 10.30
N LEU A 308 -36.22 -20.10 9.68
CA LEU A 308 -36.58 -19.36 8.46
C LEU A 308 -36.65 -17.86 8.75
N ASP A 309 -37.29 -17.47 9.87
CA ASP A 309 -37.34 -16.06 10.30
C ASP A 309 -35.93 -15.49 10.48
N ILE A 310 -35.02 -16.22 11.14
CA ILE A 310 -33.63 -15.80 11.31
C ILE A 310 -32.92 -15.67 9.95
N SER A 311 -33.13 -16.64 9.05
CA SER A 311 -32.51 -16.61 7.72
C SER A 311 -32.97 -15.40 6.91
N GLN A 312 -34.27 -15.09 6.93
CA GLN A 312 -34.83 -13.91 6.29
C GLN A 312 -34.31 -12.60 6.92
N LEU A 313 -34.30 -12.55 8.25
CA LEU A 313 -33.73 -11.42 8.97
C LEU A 313 -32.23 -11.23 8.69
N GLN A 314 -31.46 -12.22 8.29
CA GLN A 314 -30.04 -12.07 7.96
C GLN A 314 -29.76 -11.64 6.54
N SER A 315 -30.65 -11.93 5.60
CA SER A 315 -30.46 -11.60 4.17
C SER A 315 -30.70 -10.12 3.83
N GLU A 316 -31.36 -9.36 4.69
CA GLU A 316 -31.68 -7.93 4.47
C GLU A 316 -30.72 -7.04 5.29
N GLU A 317 -30.11 -6.00 4.75
CA GLU A 317 -29.24 -5.04 5.44
C GLU A 317 -29.97 -4.05 6.37
N GLY A 318 -31.29 -4.16 6.48
CA GLY A 318 -32.15 -3.30 7.29
C GLY A 318 -33.61 -3.67 7.01
N ILE A 319 -34.54 -2.96 7.64
CA ILE A 319 -35.95 -3.08 7.29
C ILE A 319 -36.26 -1.97 6.27
N PRO A 320 -36.67 -2.32 5.03
CA PRO A 320 -36.99 -1.33 4.02
C PRO A 320 -38.08 -0.36 4.51
N ASP A 321 -37.96 0.93 4.19
CA ASP A 321 -38.94 1.94 4.63
C ASP A 321 -40.35 1.68 4.08
N GLU A 322 -40.43 0.99 2.95
CA GLU A 322 -41.72 0.55 2.36
C GLU A 322 -42.52 -0.41 3.26
N LYS A 323 -41.82 -1.13 4.16
CA LYS A 323 -42.43 -2.04 5.15
C LYS A 323 -42.71 -1.35 6.48
N LYS A 324 -42.28 -0.09 6.67
CA LYS A 324 -42.51 0.69 7.88
C LYS A 324 -43.73 1.57 7.73
N MET A 325 -44.50 1.73 8.79
CA MET A 325 -45.63 2.63 8.86
C MET A 325 -45.78 3.21 10.27
N ASN A 326 -46.54 4.28 10.38
CA ASN A 326 -46.93 4.83 11.65
C ASN A 326 -48.07 3.99 12.25
N PHE A 327 -47.87 3.55 13.48
CA PHE A 327 -48.89 2.80 14.24
C PHE A 327 -48.76 3.08 15.74
N ASP A 328 -49.86 2.86 16.48
CA ASP A 328 -49.89 3.03 17.93
C ASP A 328 -49.21 1.83 18.62
N MET A 329 -48.16 2.12 19.37
CA MET A 329 -47.39 1.10 20.14
C MET A 329 -48.24 0.53 21.29
N GLY A 330 -49.08 1.33 21.91
CA GLY A 330 -49.99 0.90 22.98
C GLY A 330 -51.02 -0.11 22.47
N GLU A 331 -51.67 0.19 21.35
CA GLU A 331 -52.61 -0.72 20.72
C GLU A 331 -51.92 -2.05 20.31
N CYS A 332 -50.76 -1.96 19.65
CA CYS A 332 -49.99 -3.14 19.25
C CYS A 332 -49.64 -4.02 20.45
N ALA A 333 -49.09 -3.43 21.52
CA ALA A 333 -48.69 -4.17 22.71
C ALA A 333 -49.88 -4.77 23.45
N GLY A 334 -51.01 -4.05 23.54
CA GLY A 334 -52.23 -4.52 24.15
C GLY A 334 -52.83 -5.71 23.37
N GLN A 335 -52.88 -5.65 22.03
CA GLN A 335 -53.35 -6.76 21.21
C GLN A 335 -52.50 -8.03 21.41
N VAL A 336 -51.17 -7.89 21.47
CA VAL A 336 -50.28 -9.03 21.74
C VAL A 336 -50.49 -9.60 23.15
N LEU A 337 -50.62 -8.75 24.17
CA LEU A 337 -50.87 -9.19 25.53
C LEU A 337 -52.17 -10.00 25.65
N LEU A 338 -53.25 -9.59 24.97
CA LEU A 338 -54.51 -10.32 24.96
C LEU A 338 -54.37 -11.74 24.37
N THR A 339 -53.47 -11.98 23.45
CA THR A 339 -53.21 -13.34 22.93
C THR A 339 -52.68 -14.30 23.95
N PHE A 340 -52.16 -13.80 25.07
CA PHE A 340 -51.64 -14.58 26.19
C PHE A 340 -52.61 -14.73 27.35
N GLU A 341 -53.85 -14.19 27.28
CA GLU A 341 -54.84 -14.21 28.37
C GLU A 341 -55.00 -15.61 28.99
N LYS A 342 -55.13 -16.65 28.17
CA LYS A 342 -55.27 -18.01 28.65
C LYS A 342 -54.04 -18.48 29.45
N LYS A 343 -52.82 -18.24 28.95
CA LYS A 343 -51.58 -18.65 29.64
C LYS A 343 -51.38 -17.88 30.96
N ILE A 344 -51.75 -16.60 30.98
CA ILE A 344 -51.72 -15.72 32.14
C ILE A 344 -52.68 -16.25 33.21
N ASN A 345 -53.92 -16.55 32.84
CA ASN A 345 -54.92 -17.10 33.74
C ASN A 345 -54.56 -18.53 34.27
N ASP A 346 -54.04 -19.39 33.36
CA ASP A 346 -53.62 -20.76 33.75
C ASP A 346 -52.46 -20.74 34.75
N LYS A 347 -51.63 -19.70 34.78
CA LYS A 347 -50.53 -19.48 35.73
C LYS A 347 -50.88 -18.53 36.88
N HIS A 348 -52.09 -18.01 36.94
CA HIS A 348 -52.55 -17.03 37.93
C HIS A 348 -51.61 -15.80 38.07
N LEU A 349 -51.09 -15.29 36.93
CA LEU A 349 -50.14 -14.15 36.96
C LEU A 349 -50.86 -12.84 37.24
N GLU A 350 -50.27 -11.99 38.08
CA GLU A 350 -50.71 -10.60 38.26
C GLU A 350 -50.11 -9.70 37.17
N VAL A 351 -51.00 -9.11 36.35
CA VAL A 351 -50.55 -8.27 35.23
C VAL A 351 -50.64 -6.81 35.58
N SER A 352 -49.53 -6.09 35.46
CA SER A 352 -49.42 -4.64 35.60
C SER A 352 -49.14 -4.01 34.23
N VAL A 353 -50.03 -3.12 33.75
CA VAL A 353 -49.85 -2.39 32.51
C VAL A 353 -49.76 -0.91 32.82
N ASP A 354 -48.61 -0.28 32.44
CA ASP A 354 -48.33 1.13 32.65
C ASP A 354 -48.03 1.77 31.30
N MET A 355 -49.00 2.49 30.73
CA MET A 355 -48.88 3.15 29.42
C MET A 355 -49.62 4.51 29.42
N PRO A 356 -49.18 5.47 28.57
CA PRO A 356 -49.89 6.73 28.42
C PRO A 356 -51.37 6.54 28.00
N GLU A 357 -52.26 7.43 28.44
CA GLU A 357 -53.68 7.43 28.02
C GLU A 357 -53.87 7.87 26.57
N HIS A 358 -52.88 8.53 25.96
CA HIS A 358 -52.90 8.95 24.58
C HIS A 358 -52.16 7.99 23.66
N PRO A 359 -52.50 7.91 22.38
CA PRO A 359 -51.80 7.07 21.42
C PRO A 359 -50.32 7.42 21.29
N VAL A 360 -49.43 6.42 21.32
CA VAL A 360 -47.98 6.58 21.20
C VAL A 360 -47.54 6.08 19.82
N TYR A 361 -47.38 6.97 18.88
CA TYR A 361 -47.07 6.60 17.48
C TYR A 361 -45.57 6.33 17.29
N THR A 362 -45.25 5.25 16.59
CA THR A 362 -43.91 4.89 16.16
C THR A 362 -43.84 4.61 14.67
N PHE A 363 -42.71 4.86 14.04
CA PHE A 363 -42.44 4.53 12.64
C PHE A 363 -41.60 3.28 12.56
N ALA A 364 -42.22 2.12 12.38
CA ALA A 364 -41.58 0.82 12.33
C ALA A 364 -42.40 -0.18 11.49
N ASN A 365 -41.87 -1.39 11.30
CA ASN A 365 -42.65 -2.48 10.70
C ASN A 365 -43.56 -3.13 11.78
N PRO A 366 -44.90 -3.03 11.69
CA PRO A 366 -45.82 -3.52 12.73
C PRO A 366 -45.67 -5.01 12.99
N ASP A 367 -45.53 -5.83 11.94
CA ASP A 367 -45.41 -7.30 12.09
C ASP A 367 -44.15 -7.67 12.85
N SER A 368 -43.03 -6.99 12.54
CA SER A 368 -41.76 -7.20 13.23
C SER A 368 -41.84 -6.79 14.71
N ILE A 369 -42.47 -5.65 15.01
CA ILE A 369 -42.63 -5.19 16.40
C ILE A 369 -43.62 -6.08 17.17
N THR A 370 -44.69 -6.52 16.55
CA THR A 370 -45.58 -7.55 17.10
C THR A 370 -44.82 -8.79 17.50
N GLN A 371 -43.90 -9.27 16.64
CA GLN A 371 -43.02 -10.40 16.92
C GLN A 371 -42.06 -10.14 18.10
N VAL A 372 -41.51 -8.91 18.20
CA VAL A 372 -40.65 -8.50 19.34
C VAL A 372 -41.43 -8.61 20.65
N ILE A 373 -42.59 -7.97 20.72
CA ILE A 373 -43.42 -7.94 21.91
C ILE A 373 -43.90 -9.36 22.28
N TYR A 374 -44.33 -10.14 21.28
CA TYR A 374 -44.73 -11.55 21.48
C TYR A 374 -43.61 -12.39 22.11
N ASN A 375 -42.39 -12.30 21.56
CA ASN A 375 -41.24 -13.06 22.09
C ASN A 375 -40.86 -12.64 23.51
N LEU A 376 -40.93 -11.34 23.82
CA LEU A 376 -40.66 -10.83 25.16
C LEU A 376 -41.72 -11.31 26.18
N LEU A 377 -43.02 -11.19 25.83
CA LEU A 377 -44.11 -11.64 26.68
C LEU A 377 -44.12 -13.18 26.87
N ASP A 378 -43.91 -13.96 25.77
CA ASP A 378 -43.82 -15.42 25.89
C ASP A 378 -42.65 -15.81 26.81
N ASN A 379 -41.53 -15.15 26.70
CA ASN A 379 -40.37 -15.36 27.60
C ASN A 379 -40.69 -14.98 29.04
N ALA A 380 -41.29 -13.81 29.27
CA ALA A 380 -41.67 -13.34 30.60
C ALA A 380 -42.69 -14.29 31.29
N ILE A 381 -43.74 -14.66 30.57
CA ILE A 381 -44.77 -15.61 31.08
C ILE A 381 -44.15 -16.99 31.38
N LYS A 382 -43.24 -17.44 30.51
CA LYS A 382 -42.59 -18.74 30.68
C LYS A 382 -41.75 -18.82 31.96
N PHE A 383 -40.96 -17.80 32.25
CA PHE A 383 -40.04 -17.75 33.39
C PHE A 383 -40.63 -17.17 34.67
N CYS A 384 -41.81 -16.51 34.57
CA CYS A 384 -42.53 -16.07 35.75
C CYS A 384 -43.05 -17.27 36.55
N PRO A 385 -42.88 -17.32 37.87
CA PRO A 385 -43.49 -18.33 38.73
C PRO A 385 -45.02 -18.21 38.75
N GLU A 386 -45.72 -19.25 39.13
CA GLU A 386 -47.17 -19.22 39.32
C GLU A 386 -47.54 -18.18 40.39
N GLY A 387 -48.51 -17.32 40.12
CA GLY A 387 -48.89 -16.20 40.99
C GLY A 387 -47.91 -15.03 40.99
N GLY A 388 -46.90 -15.02 40.11
CA GLY A 388 -45.92 -13.92 40.00
C GLY A 388 -46.40 -12.72 39.18
N ASN A 389 -45.63 -11.64 39.22
CA ASN A 389 -45.96 -10.40 38.55
C ASN A 389 -45.40 -10.34 37.10
N LEU A 390 -46.25 -9.96 36.17
CA LEU A 390 -45.92 -9.66 34.77
C LEU A 390 -46.18 -8.17 34.52
N GLY A 391 -45.13 -7.41 34.11
CA GLY A 391 -45.26 -5.98 33.82
C GLY A 391 -45.07 -5.67 32.35
N LEU A 392 -45.92 -4.81 31.80
CA LEU A 392 -45.76 -4.19 30.49
C LEU A 392 -45.79 -2.68 30.65
N THR A 393 -44.70 -2.01 30.31
CA THR A 393 -44.59 -0.54 30.46
C THR A 393 -44.24 0.11 29.14
N ILE A 394 -44.95 1.17 28.79
CA ILE A 394 -44.65 2.00 27.61
C ILE A 394 -44.43 3.44 28.11
N ARG A 395 -43.31 4.04 27.76
CA ARG A 395 -42.96 5.40 28.16
C ARG A 395 -42.38 6.18 26.97
N GLU A 396 -42.64 7.45 26.95
CA GLU A 396 -42.03 8.38 26.01
C GLU A 396 -40.81 9.05 26.68
N GLY A 397 -39.72 9.17 25.95
CA GLY A 397 -38.50 9.81 26.42
C GLY A 397 -37.72 10.45 25.28
N GLY A 398 -37.78 11.78 25.20
CA GLY A 398 -37.14 12.52 24.12
C GLY A 398 -37.76 12.22 22.76
N LYS A 399 -36.99 11.61 21.84
CA LYS A 399 -37.45 11.22 20.50
C LYS A 399 -37.76 9.72 20.38
N LYS A 400 -37.89 9.03 21.52
CA LYS A 400 -38.02 7.57 21.54
C LYS A 400 -39.19 7.11 22.39
N VAL A 401 -39.75 5.96 21.99
CA VAL A 401 -40.65 5.17 22.77
C VAL A 401 -39.84 4.06 23.43
N TYR A 402 -40.01 3.87 24.71
CA TYR A 402 -39.43 2.78 25.52
C TYR A 402 -40.52 1.78 25.84
N VAL A 403 -40.30 0.53 25.45
CA VAL A 403 -41.22 -0.56 25.75
C VAL A 403 -40.48 -1.57 26.64
N SER A 404 -40.99 -1.79 27.82
CA SER A 404 -40.40 -2.67 28.82
C SER A 404 -41.37 -3.84 29.14
N VAL A 405 -40.82 -5.03 29.13
CA VAL A 405 -41.51 -6.22 29.64
C VAL A 405 -40.75 -6.77 30.81
N SER A 406 -41.40 -6.89 31.95
CA SER A 406 -40.78 -7.38 33.19
C SER A 406 -41.52 -8.56 33.78
N ASN A 407 -40.82 -9.45 34.46
CA ASN A 407 -41.37 -10.59 35.18
C ASN A 407 -40.61 -10.87 36.44
N ASP A 408 -41.31 -11.46 37.43
CA ASP A 408 -40.68 -12.09 38.56
C ASP A 408 -40.05 -13.42 38.13
N GLY A 409 -38.96 -13.82 38.80
CA GLY A 409 -38.30 -15.10 38.50
C GLY A 409 -36.89 -15.16 39.04
N ASP A 410 -36.17 -16.22 38.67
CA ASP A 410 -34.75 -16.38 39.03
C ASP A 410 -33.91 -15.20 38.45
N THR A 411 -33.07 -14.59 39.27
CA THR A 411 -32.15 -13.53 38.85
C THR A 411 -31.12 -14.09 37.87
N ILE A 412 -30.95 -13.44 36.76
CA ILE A 412 -29.90 -13.75 35.77
C ILE A 412 -28.56 -13.27 36.29
N PRO A 413 -27.53 -14.14 36.38
CA PRO A 413 -26.18 -13.71 36.76
C PRO A 413 -25.63 -12.62 35.90
N PRO A 414 -24.87 -11.64 36.43
CA PRO A 414 -24.33 -10.52 35.64
C PRO A 414 -23.48 -10.95 34.46
N GLU A 415 -22.75 -12.04 34.56
CA GLU A 415 -21.93 -12.63 33.50
C GLU A 415 -22.74 -13.20 32.35
N GLU A 416 -23.98 -13.58 32.59
CA GLU A 416 -24.88 -14.15 31.59
C GLU A 416 -25.73 -13.08 30.86
N LEU A 417 -25.91 -11.89 31.46
CA LEU A 417 -26.72 -10.83 30.87
C LEU A 417 -26.31 -10.44 29.44
N PRO A 418 -25.02 -10.34 29.10
CA PRO A 418 -24.60 -10.05 27.70
C PRO A 418 -24.95 -11.16 26.71
N LEU A 419 -25.06 -12.42 27.22
CA LEU A 419 -25.19 -13.62 26.42
C LEU A 419 -26.65 -14.02 26.17
N VAL A 420 -27.62 -13.49 26.92
CA VAL A 420 -29.05 -13.90 26.79
C VAL A 420 -29.62 -13.60 25.38
N PHE A 421 -29.00 -12.71 24.63
CA PHE A 421 -29.37 -12.38 23.25
C PHE A 421 -28.62 -13.23 22.20
N ASP A 422 -27.73 -14.13 22.62
CA ASP A 422 -27.00 -14.99 21.68
C ASP A 422 -27.89 -16.20 21.28
N ARG A 423 -27.57 -16.73 20.08
CA ARG A 423 -28.34 -17.84 19.51
C ARG A 423 -28.16 -19.11 20.35
N PHE A 424 -29.24 -19.81 20.57
CA PHE A 424 -29.28 -21.08 21.35
C PHE A 424 -28.80 -20.95 22.79
N HIS A 425 -28.59 -19.72 23.28
CA HIS A 425 -28.19 -19.49 24.64
C HIS A 425 -29.31 -19.82 25.62
N LYS A 426 -29.01 -20.61 26.65
CA LYS A 426 -29.94 -21.00 27.71
C LYS A 426 -29.17 -21.06 29.03
N LEU A 427 -29.73 -20.47 30.07
CA LEU A 427 -29.19 -20.61 31.43
C LEU A 427 -29.22 -22.06 31.86
N ASP A 428 -28.18 -22.57 32.59
CA ASP A 428 -28.06 -23.98 32.97
C ASP A 428 -29.25 -24.47 33.79
N LYS A 429 -29.79 -23.64 34.66
CA LYS A 429 -31.00 -23.95 35.45
C LYS A 429 -32.27 -24.11 34.60
N SER A 430 -32.36 -23.47 33.45
CA SER A 430 -33.50 -23.55 32.55
C SER A 430 -33.44 -24.76 31.62
N ARG A 431 -32.28 -25.39 31.44
CA ARG A 431 -32.11 -26.62 30.64
C ARG A 431 -32.91 -27.80 31.19
N SER A 432 -33.05 -27.88 32.52
CA SER A 432 -33.72 -28.99 33.19
C SER A 432 -35.23 -28.80 33.41
N LYS A 433 -35.71 -27.54 33.54
CA LYS A 433 -37.10 -27.22 33.91
C LYS A 433 -38.01 -26.88 32.73
N ASN A 434 -37.46 -26.34 31.62
CA ASN A 434 -38.27 -25.87 30.50
C ASN A 434 -37.74 -26.39 29.15
N ARG A 435 -38.34 -27.48 28.66
CA ARG A 435 -38.03 -28.06 27.34
C ARG A 435 -38.48 -27.25 26.15
N ASP A 436 -39.32 -26.22 26.33
CA ASP A 436 -40.04 -25.54 25.24
C ASP A 436 -39.33 -24.34 24.57
N GLY A 437 -38.13 -23.99 25.00
CA GLY A 437 -37.39 -22.85 24.38
C GLY A 437 -36.12 -23.30 23.68
N TRP A 438 -35.90 -22.77 22.46
CA TRP A 438 -34.70 -23.04 21.65
C TRP A 438 -33.56 -22.03 21.88
N GLY A 439 -33.80 -20.97 22.69
CA GLY A 439 -32.86 -19.86 22.83
C GLY A 439 -32.71 -18.97 21.57
N LEU A 440 -33.76 -18.96 20.73
CA LEU A 440 -33.78 -18.15 19.50
C LEU A 440 -34.65 -16.89 19.65
N GLY A 441 -35.61 -16.86 20.56
CA GLY A 441 -36.59 -15.76 20.69
C GLY A 441 -35.92 -14.40 20.99
N LEU A 442 -35.04 -14.34 21.99
CA LEU A 442 -34.34 -13.10 22.33
C LEU A 442 -33.33 -12.66 21.26
N TYR A 443 -32.71 -13.60 20.55
CA TYR A 443 -31.87 -13.29 19.40
C TYR A 443 -32.69 -12.62 18.26
N ILE A 444 -33.91 -13.14 17.96
CA ILE A 444 -34.84 -12.54 16.99
C ILE A 444 -35.19 -11.14 17.44
N VAL A 445 -35.55 -10.94 18.70
CA VAL A 445 -35.85 -9.62 19.27
C VAL A 445 -34.70 -8.64 19.04
N LYS A 446 -33.48 -8.99 19.47
CA LYS A 446 -32.29 -8.14 19.26
C LYS A 446 -32.06 -7.83 17.79
N THR A 447 -32.20 -8.82 16.92
CA THR A 447 -31.98 -8.66 15.48
C THR A 447 -32.99 -7.67 14.86
N ILE A 448 -34.29 -7.80 15.21
CA ILE A 448 -35.33 -6.90 14.72
C ILE A 448 -35.10 -5.48 15.22
N VAL A 449 -34.86 -5.30 16.50
CA VAL A 449 -34.64 -3.97 17.11
C VAL A 449 -33.41 -3.29 16.51
N CYS A 450 -32.29 -4.01 16.41
CA CYS A 450 -31.07 -3.47 15.77
C CYS A 450 -31.26 -3.12 14.30
N LYS A 451 -32.09 -3.87 13.54
CA LYS A 451 -32.43 -3.55 12.14
C LYS A 451 -33.31 -2.33 11.96
N HIS A 452 -34.00 -1.90 13.00
CA HIS A 452 -34.70 -0.62 13.05
C HIS A 452 -33.74 0.53 13.45
N GLY A 453 -32.45 0.25 13.73
CA GLY A 453 -31.47 1.24 14.20
C GLY A 453 -31.63 1.57 15.68
N GLU A 454 -32.32 0.73 16.43
CA GLU A 454 -32.69 0.92 17.82
C GLU A 454 -31.99 -0.08 18.76
N ASN A 455 -32.16 0.07 20.07
CA ASN A 455 -31.45 -0.71 21.09
C ASN A 455 -32.40 -1.54 21.96
N ILE A 456 -31.89 -2.66 22.46
CA ILE A 456 -32.52 -3.45 23.50
C ILE A 456 -31.53 -3.68 24.65
N SER A 457 -32.03 -3.65 25.86
CA SER A 457 -31.27 -3.92 27.08
C SER A 457 -32.04 -4.88 28.01
N VAL A 458 -31.32 -5.47 28.95
CA VAL A 458 -31.88 -6.34 30.00
C VAL A 458 -31.29 -5.93 31.32
N THR A 459 -32.12 -5.92 32.33
CA THR A 459 -31.73 -5.81 33.76
C THR A 459 -32.34 -6.96 34.53
N SER A 460 -31.59 -7.54 35.46
CA SER A 460 -32.09 -8.60 36.33
C SER A 460 -31.50 -8.42 37.73
N ARG A 461 -32.36 -8.12 38.70
CA ARG A 461 -32.00 -7.90 40.12
C ARG A 461 -33.14 -8.31 41.03
N ASP A 462 -32.80 -8.79 42.19
CA ASP A 462 -33.74 -9.08 43.29
C ASP A 462 -34.97 -9.90 42.88
N GLY A 463 -34.74 -10.89 42.01
CA GLY A 463 -35.83 -11.77 41.53
C GLY A 463 -36.72 -11.13 40.46
N LYS A 464 -36.37 -10.01 39.92
CA LYS A 464 -37.09 -9.35 38.81
C LYS A 464 -36.20 -9.20 37.58
N THR A 465 -36.69 -9.61 36.42
CA THR A 465 -36.04 -9.42 35.12
C THR A 465 -36.86 -8.50 34.27
N GLU A 466 -36.21 -7.50 33.62
CA GLU A 466 -36.85 -6.52 32.74
C GLU A 466 -36.07 -6.40 31.43
N PHE A 467 -36.75 -6.57 30.31
CA PHE A 467 -36.24 -6.29 28.95
C PHE A 467 -36.84 -5.00 28.43
N THR A 468 -36.00 -4.07 28.03
CA THR A 468 -36.45 -2.78 27.48
C THR A 468 -35.88 -2.55 26.09
N PHE A 469 -36.75 -2.27 25.11
CA PHE A 469 -36.34 -1.87 23.77
C PHE A 469 -36.84 -0.48 23.42
N THR A 470 -36.17 0.17 22.48
CA THR A 470 -36.52 1.51 22.00
C THR A 470 -37.03 1.46 20.57
N MET A 471 -37.94 2.41 20.25
CA MET A 471 -38.38 2.70 18.88
C MET A 471 -38.47 4.21 18.69
N PRO A 472 -38.41 4.72 17.45
CA PRO A 472 -38.55 6.16 17.20
C PRO A 472 -39.97 6.65 17.53
N LEU A 473 -40.08 7.74 18.29
CA LEU A 473 -41.34 8.42 18.57
C LEU A 473 -41.68 9.32 17.36
N VAL A 474 -42.92 9.20 16.86
CA VAL A 474 -43.47 10.06 15.84
C VAL A 474 -44.52 10.98 16.48
N ASN A 475 -44.28 12.28 16.40
CA ASN A 475 -45.19 13.31 16.92
C ASN A 475 -46.38 13.54 16.01
#